data_e27359c98b31371062506483e010528f
#
_entry.id   e27359c98b31371062506483e010528f
#
_cell.length_a   1.000
_cell.length_b   1.000
_cell.length_c   1.000
_cell.angle_alpha   90.00
_cell.angle_beta   90.00
_cell.angle_gamma   90.00
#
_symmetry.space_group_name_H-M   'P 1'
#
loop_
_entity.id
_entity.type
_entity.pdbx_description
1 polymer ?
#
loop_
_entity_poly.entity_id
_entity_poly.type
_entity_poly.pdbx_seq_one_letter_code
_entity_poly.pdbx_strand_id
1 'polypeptide(L)'
;PDVPLLITEYGADIDQRIHSLVAPESFDYSVEYGDLFQEYYMKTFFNAPYVMGCFLWNLNEFYSEPRCSAVPHVNLKGVINLERKPKNTYWLYKANLTEEPFVKFADSDWTVRSGEAADKHRVKLYSNCDKAKLYHEGKLVAELDFEWGTATAYIPFKNGMNQLYAQTDKGVADVLNINYRAQNPVLKDGFSELNVLLGSNRNFTEPLQRVCWVHEKAYTPGSWGYIGGYQYRPKSGNSTLPAAEINLYDTDNDPMYQTQRRAIEGFRADVPDGKYAVYLHWAELTKTTAEILAYNLGRNSTYDSDIDRVFSVTVNDQCIFENLNVLETVGNARPLVVKVDLDVENGEGIHVSLNPLRGETMLTAVRIVKLD
;
A
#
# COMPACT_ATOMS: atom_id res chain seq x y z
N PRO A 1 -31.44 -2.60 -22.62
CA PRO A 1 -31.83 -3.95 -23.03
C PRO A 1 -33.28 -4.23 -22.67
N ASP A 2 -33.95 -5.02 -23.49
CA ASP A 2 -35.39 -5.33 -23.32
C ASP A 2 -35.61 -6.53 -22.36
N VAL A 3 -34.52 -7.05 -21.78
CA VAL A 3 -34.55 -8.20 -20.87
C VAL A 3 -33.97 -7.75 -19.53
N PRO A 4 -34.64 -8.11 -18.40
CA PRO A 4 -34.12 -7.88 -17.06
C PRO A 4 -32.77 -8.57 -16.86
N LEU A 5 -31.82 -7.87 -16.23
CA LEU A 5 -30.48 -8.37 -15.94
C LEU A 5 -30.29 -8.61 -14.44
N LEU A 6 -29.81 -9.77 -14.08
CA LEU A 6 -29.36 -10.10 -12.73
C LEU A 6 -27.84 -10.20 -12.71
N ILE A 7 -27.19 -9.40 -11.89
CA ILE A 7 -25.73 -9.45 -11.68
C ILE A 7 -25.47 -10.45 -10.56
N THR A 8 -24.99 -11.64 -10.91
CA THR A 8 -24.86 -12.76 -9.96
C THR A 8 -23.62 -12.66 -9.09
N GLU A 9 -22.58 -11.91 -9.51
CA GLU A 9 -21.37 -11.74 -8.74
C GLU A 9 -20.58 -10.51 -9.22
N TYR A 10 -20.09 -9.68 -8.28
CA TYR A 10 -19.10 -8.64 -8.50
C TYR A 10 -18.37 -8.33 -7.19
N GLY A 11 -17.11 -7.86 -7.24
CA GLY A 11 -16.33 -7.51 -6.06
C GLY A 11 -14.84 -7.41 -6.37
N ALA A 12 -14.14 -6.56 -5.64
CA ALA A 12 -12.69 -6.36 -5.71
C ALA A 12 -12.01 -6.88 -4.44
N ASP A 13 -10.82 -7.47 -4.61
CA ASP A 13 -9.95 -7.83 -3.48
C ASP A 13 -9.33 -6.57 -2.87
N ILE A 14 -9.35 -6.45 -1.53
CA ILE A 14 -8.86 -5.29 -0.78
C ILE A 14 -8.10 -5.75 0.44
N ASP A 15 -6.81 -5.42 0.50
CA ASP A 15 -6.00 -5.55 1.72
C ASP A 15 -5.98 -4.20 2.46
N GLN A 16 -6.50 -4.16 3.70
CA GLN A 16 -6.59 -2.94 4.52
C GLN A 16 -5.22 -2.36 4.91
N ARG A 17 -4.11 -3.05 4.64
CA ARG A 17 -2.75 -2.59 4.88
C ARG A 17 -2.17 -1.81 3.70
N ILE A 18 -2.84 -1.87 2.52
CA ILE A 18 -2.35 -1.29 1.26
C ILE A 18 -3.18 -0.06 0.91
N HIS A 19 -2.49 1.07 0.67
CA HIS A 19 -3.09 2.34 0.29
C HIS A 19 -2.44 2.92 -0.97
N SER A 20 -3.21 3.11 -2.03
CA SER A 20 -2.81 3.74 -3.30
C SER A 20 -3.35 5.15 -3.37
N LEU A 21 -2.65 6.11 -2.76
CA LEU A 21 -3.15 7.48 -2.61
C LEU A 21 -3.05 8.31 -3.89
N VAL A 22 -2.14 7.94 -4.80
CA VAL A 22 -1.82 8.73 -6.00
C VAL A 22 -2.51 8.17 -7.24
N ALA A 23 -2.43 6.86 -7.46
CA ALA A 23 -2.90 6.22 -8.69
C ALA A 23 -3.39 4.80 -8.40
N PRO A 24 -4.55 4.64 -7.74
CA PRO A 24 -5.13 3.32 -7.52
C PRO A 24 -5.46 2.64 -8.86
N GLU A 25 -5.08 1.38 -8.98
CA GLU A 25 -5.24 0.62 -10.22
C GLU A 25 -5.71 -0.82 -9.96
N SER A 26 -6.28 -1.45 -10.97
CA SER A 26 -6.76 -2.83 -10.88
C SER A 26 -5.64 -3.78 -10.46
N PHE A 27 -5.93 -4.69 -9.54
CA PHE A 27 -4.99 -5.65 -8.94
C PHE A 27 -3.89 -5.04 -8.06
N ASP A 28 -4.02 -3.78 -7.64
CA ASP A 28 -3.12 -3.21 -6.64
C ASP A 28 -3.50 -3.58 -5.21
N TYR A 29 -4.69 -4.16 -5.03
CA TYR A 29 -5.28 -4.58 -3.76
C TYR A 29 -5.48 -3.46 -2.74
N SER A 30 -5.36 -2.19 -3.16
CA SER A 30 -5.50 -1.05 -2.27
C SER A 30 -6.95 -0.80 -1.85
N VAL A 31 -7.09 -0.18 -0.69
CA VAL A 31 -8.38 0.28 -0.18
C VAL A 31 -9.01 1.29 -1.15
N GLU A 32 -8.21 2.20 -1.71
CA GLU A 32 -8.67 3.24 -2.63
C GLU A 32 -9.21 2.67 -3.94
N TYR A 33 -8.55 1.66 -4.51
CA TYR A 33 -9.09 0.99 -5.69
C TYR A 33 -10.40 0.27 -5.37
N GLY A 34 -10.45 -0.42 -4.23
CA GLY A 34 -11.67 -1.09 -3.78
C GLY A 34 -12.83 -0.13 -3.58
N ASP A 35 -12.59 1.04 -2.97
CA ASP A 35 -13.58 2.11 -2.82
C ASP A 35 -14.11 2.57 -4.19
N LEU A 36 -13.21 2.91 -5.13
CA LEU A 36 -13.57 3.35 -6.48
C LEU A 36 -14.38 2.30 -7.23
N PHE A 37 -13.96 1.04 -7.16
CA PHE A 37 -14.65 -0.09 -7.79
C PHE A 37 -16.08 -0.22 -7.27
N GLN A 38 -16.25 -0.26 -5.95
CA GLN A 38 -17.56 -0.48 -5.34
C GLN A 38 -18.50 0.72 -5.56
N GLU A 39 -18.02 1.94 -5.45
CA GLU A 39 -18.81 3.15 -5.73
C GLU A 39 -19.28 3.20 -7.19
N TYR A 40 -18.37 2.88 -8.13
CA TYR A 40 -18.70 2.87 -9.54
C TYR A 40 -19.79 1.83 -9.86
N TYR A 41 -19.61 0.60 -9.40
CA TYR A 41 -20.56 -0.47 -9.69
C TYR A 41 -21.90 -0.28 -8.96
N MET A 42 -21.88 0.18 -7.72
CA MET A 42 -23.12 0.53 -7.00
C MET A 42 -23.91 1.57 -7.77
N LYS A 43 -23.32 2.71 -8.12
CA LYS A 43 -23.97 3.78 -8.90
C LYS A 43 -24.48 3.25 -10.25
N THR A 44 -23.69 2.44 -10.94
CA THR A 44 -24.06 1.87 -12.23
C THR A 44 -25.28 0.96 -12.13
N PHE A 45 -25.29 0.04 -11.18
CA PHE A 45 -26.38 -0.95 -11.05
C PHE A 45 -27.66 -0.33 -10.53
N PHE A 46 -27.58 0.55 -9.55
CA PHE A 46 -28.76 1.20 -8.96
C PHE A 46 -29.41 2.21 -9.92
N ASN A 47 -28.66 2.80 -10.85
CA ASN A 47 -29.19 3.70 -11.86
C ASN A 47 -29.67 3.00 -13.14
N ALA A 48 -29.43 1.69 -13.30
CA ALA A 48 -29.79 0.94 -14.50
C ALA A 48 -31.17 0.29 -14.33
N PRO A 49 -32.24 0.82 -14.98
CA PRO A 49 -33.63 0.37 -14.76
C PRO A 49 -33.87 -1.09 -15.20
N TYR A 50 -32.98 -1.67 -15.97
CA TYR A 50 -33.05 -3.06 -16.41
C TYR A 50 -32.29 -4.02 -15.48
N VAL A 51 -31.52 -3.51 -14.50
CA VAL A 51 -30.88 -4.35 -13.47
C VAL A 51 -31.87 -4.61 -12.36
N MET A 52 -32.36 -5.85 -12.27
CA MET A 52 -33.35 -6.25 -11.26
C MET A 52 -32.72 -6.65 -9.93
N GLY A 53 -31.42 -6.87 -9.89
CA GLY A 53 -30.68 -7.20 -8.67
C GLY A 53 -29.19 -7.43 -8.94
N CYS A 54 -28.39 -7.30 -7.87
CA CYS A 54 -26.97 -7.56 -7.90
C CYS A 54 -26.52 -8.22 -6.60
N PHE A 55 -25.56 -9.13 -6.69
CA PHE A 55 -25.01 -9.86 -5.56
C PHE A 55 -23.52 -9.55 -5.44
N LEU A 56 -23.18 -8.92 -4.34
CA LEU A 56 -21.78 -8.66 -4.01
C LEU A 56 -21.09 -9.96 -3.62
N TRP A 57 -19.95 -10.24 -4.22
CA TRP A 57 -19.03 -11.24 -3.74
C TRP A 57 -17.88 -10.55 -3.01
N ASN A 58 -17.82 -10.60 -1.66
CA ASN A 58 -18.77 -11.32 -0.84
C ASN A 58 -18.92 -10.67 0.54
N LEU A 59 -19.69 -11.26 1.46
CA LEU A 59 -19.87 -10.70 2.80
C LEU A 59 -18.59 -10.76 3.62
N ASN A 60 -17.95 -11.93 3.69
CA ASN A 60 -16.79 -12.20 4.52
C ASN A 60 -15.57 -12.60 3.71
N GLU A 61 -14.39 -12.16 4.10
CA GLU A 61 -13.14 -12.83 3.70
C GLU A 61 -13.14 -14.28 4.16
N PHE A 62 -12.48 -15.15 3.39
CA PHE A 62 -12.36 -16.56 3.71
C PHE A 62 -11.07 -17.14 3.15
N TYR A 63 -10.62 -18.24 3.75
CA TYR A 63 -9.46 -18.97 3.26
C TYR A 63 -9.76 -19.63 1.91
N SER A 64 -8.84 -19.46 0.98
CA SER A 64 -8.95 -19.98 -0.40
C SER A 64 -7.57 -20.42 -0.87
N GLU A 65 -7.31 -21.70 -0.83
CA GLU A 65 -6.00 -22.30 -1.08
C GLU A 65 -5.31 -21.82 -2.37
N PRO A 66 -5.99 -21.70 -3.54
CA PRO A 66 -5.32 -21.31 -4.79
C PRO A 66 -5.03 -19.81 -4.90
N ARG A 67 -5.39 -18.99 -3.90
CA ARG A 67 -5.17 -17.55 -3.94
C ARG A 67 -3.74 -17.21 -3.54
N CYS A 68 -3.08 -16.36 -4.37
CA CYS A 68 -1.77 -15.77 -4.09
C CYS A 68 -1.79 -14.26 -4.38
N SER A 69 -2.83 -13.55 -3.88
CA SER A 69 -2.95 -12.11 -3.99
C SER A 69 -2.07 -11.39 -2.95
N ALA A 70 -2.47 -10.25 -2.44
CA ALA A 70 -1.74 -9.52 -1.40
C ALA A 70 -1.55 -10.34 -0.11
N VAL A 71 -2.56 -11.14 0.26
CA VAL A 71 -2.46 -12.14 1.35
C VAL A 71 -2.58 -13.52 0.74
N PRO A 72 -1.55 -14.36 0.82
CA PRO A 72 -1.61 -15.72 0.32
C PRO A 72 -2.74 -16.53 0.97
N HIS A 73 -3.39 -17.36 0.17
CA HIS A 73 -4.44 -18.29 0.59
C HIS A 73 -5.70 -17.64 1.19
N VAL A 74 -5.93 -16.35 0.91
CA VAL A 74 -7.13 -15.62 1.36
C VAL A 74 -7.85 -14.99 0.18
N ASN A 75 -9.18 -15.11 0.14
CA ASN A 75 -10.04 -14.30 -0.71
C ASN A 75 -10.36 -12.99 0.03
N LEU A 76 -9.84 -11.87 -0.48
CA LEU A 76 -9.92 -10.55 0.14
C LEU A 76 -11.13 -9.72 -0.32
N LYS A 77 -12.11 -10.31 -1.00
CA LYS A 77 -13.28 -9.59 -1.54
C LYS A 77 -14.37 -9.33 -0.49
N GLY A 78 -14.21 -9.83 0.73
CA GLY A 78 -15.18 -9.61 1.82
C GLY A 78 -15.36 -8.13 2.13
N VAL A 79 -16.60 -7.69 2.40
CA VAL A 79 -16.88 -6.36 2.97
C VAL A 79 -16.58 -6.32 4.46
N ILE A 80 -16.47 -7.50 5.10
CA ILE A 80 -15.88 -7.67 6.42
C ILE A 80 -14.68 -8.63 6.31
N ASN A 81 -13.66 -8.39 7.12
CA ASN A 81 -12.43 -9.18 7.08
C ASN A 81 -12.55 -10.53 7.83
N LEU A 82 -11.48 -11.33 7.87
CA LEU A 82 -11.44 -12.62 8.58
C LEU A 82 -11.80 -12.51 10.07
N GLU A 83 -11.51 -11.37 10.69
CA GLU A 83 -11.82 -11.09 12.09
C GLU A 83 -13.24 -10.54 12.30
N ARG A 84 -14.08 -10.52 11.27
CA ARG A 84 -15.43 -9.96 11.27
C ARG A 84 -15.50 -8.44 11.47
N LYS A 85 -14.42 -7.72 11.20
CA LYS A 85 -14.40 -6.26 11.25
C LYS A 85 -14.85 -5.67 9.91
N PRO A 86 -15.71 -4.66 9.91
CA PRO A 86 -16.16 -3.97 8.69
C PRO A 86 -15.00 -3.25 7.98
N LYS A 87 -14.92 -3.41 6.65
CA LYS A 87 -14.04 -2.64 5.77
C LYS A 87 -14.80 -1.40 5.25
N ASN A 88 -14.13 -0.50 4.54
CA ASN A 88 -14.76 0.70 3.94
C ASN A 88 -16.00 0.34 3.12
N THR A 89 -15.93 -0.70 2.33
CA THR A 89 -17.03 -1.19 1.49
C THR A 89 -18.28 -1.56 2.27
N TYR A 90 -18.15 -2.10 3.48
CA TYR A 90 -19.30 -2.33 4.36
C TYR A 90 -20.05 -1.02 4.69
N TRP A 91 -19.31 0.03 5.02
CA TRP A 91 -19.90 1.32 5.36
C TRP A 91 -20.55 2.00 4.17
N LEU A 92 -19.99 1.82 2.96
CA LEU A 92 -20.61 2.28 1.71
C LEU A 92 -21.99 1.64 1.50
N TYR A 93 -22.07 0.30 1.64
CA TYR A 93 -23.36 -0.41 1.51
C TYR A 93 -24.32 -0.04 2.62
N LYS A 94 -23.87 0.06 3.86
CA LYS A 94 -24.70 0.51 4.97
C LYS A 94 -25.27 1.90 4.69
N ALA A 95 -24.50 2.84 4.18
CA ALA A 95 -24.96 4.20 3.87
C ALA A 95 -26.08 4.26 2.84
N ASN A 96 -26.14 3.27 1.93
CA ASN A 96 -27.13 3.24 0.87
C ASN A 96 -28.31 2.28 1.14
N LEU A 97 -28.25 1.44 2.17
CA LEU A 97 -29.22 0.38 2.43
C LEU A 97 -29.86 0.44 3.82
N THR A 98 -29.50 1.41 4.69
CA THR A 98 -30.12 1.56 6.01
C THR A 98 -30.77 2.94 6.18
N GLU A 99 -31.81 2.99 7.00
CA GLU A 99 -32.48 4.25 7.39
C GLU A 99 -31.96 4.79 8.73
N GLU A 100 -31.32 3.94 9.56
CA GLU A 100 -30.77 4.38 10.84
C GLU A 100 -29.62 5.37 10.62
N PRO A 101 -29.71 6.61 11.12
CA PRO A 101 -28.66 7.60 10.90
C PRO A 101 -27.33 7.18 11.48
N PHE A 102 -26.26 7.31 10.70
CA PHE A 102 -24.88 7.08 11.16
C PHE A 102 -23.89 7.95 10.39
N VAL A 103 -22.69 8.07 10.90
CA VAL A 103 -21.51 8.57 10.19
C VAL A 103 -20.31 7.72 10.59
N LYS A 104 -19.39 7.46 9.64
CA LYS A 104 -18.20 6.68 9.88
C LYS A 104 -17.03 7.22 9.06
N PHE A 105 -15.88 7.42 9.71
CA PHE A 105 -14.63 7.67 9.01
C PHE A 105 -14.19 6.43 8.24
N ALA A 106 -13.80 6.63 6.98
CA ALA A 106 -13.07 5.62 6.22
C ALA A 106 -11.70 5.38 6.85
N ASP A 107 -11.13 4.21 6.55
CA ASP A 107 -9.76 3.86 6.97
C ASP A 107 -9.54 3.99 8.48
N SER A 108 -10.58 3.70 9.29
CA SER A 108 -10.54 3.86 10.74
C SER A 108 -9.52 2.95 11.44
N ASP A 109 -9.10 1.88 10.78
CA ASP A 109 -8.06 0.97 11.26
C ASP A 109 -6.64 1.45 10.92
N TRP A 110 -6.52 2.32 9.92
CA TRP A 110 -5.24 2.91 9.51
C TRP A 110 -4.92 4.15 10.36
N THR A 111 -4.60 3.91 11.62
CA THR A 111 -4.36 4.95 12.63
C THR A 111 -2.93 5.50 12.64
N VAL A 112 -1.97 4.82 11.99
CA VAL A 112 -0.61 5.32 11.79
C VAL A 112 -0.40 5.54 10.30
N ARG A 113 -0.15 6.79 9.92
CA ARG A 113 0.04 7.19 8.51
C ARG A 113 1.35 7.93 8.35
N SER A 114 1.93 7.86 7.17
CA SER A 114 3.17 8.57 6.83
C SER A 114 3.05 9.22 5.47
N GLY A 115 3.83 10.27 5.25
CA GLY A 115 3.91 10.99 3.98
C GLY A 115 4.64 12.31 4.13
N GLU A 116 4.62 13.13 3.10
CA GLU A 116 5.24 14.45 3.11
C GLU A 116 4.47 15.41 4.04
N ALA A 117 5.21 16.24 4.77
CA ALA A 117 4.63 17.16 5.76
C ALA A 117 3.70 18.23 5.17
N ALA A 118 3.92 18.58 3.90
CA ALA A 118 3.17 19.66 3.21
C ALA A 118 1.91 19.15 2.49
N ASP A 119 1.72 17.83 2.39
CA ASP A 119 0.63 17.25 1.63
C ASP A 119 -0.71 17.38 2.35
N LYS A 120 -1.77 17.53 1.55
CA LYS A 120 -3.13 17.40 2.04
C LYS A 120 -3.57 15.94 1.91
N HIS A 121 -4.08 15.39 2.99
CA HIS A 121 -4.50 14.00 3.08
C HIS A 121 -5.99 13.86 2.87
N ARG A 122 -6.39 12.84 2.13
CA ARG A 122 -7.77 12.45 1.94
C ARG A 122 -8.39 12.04 3.27
N VAL A 123 -9.49 12.66 3.63
CA VAL A 123 -10.39 12.24 4.72
C VAL A 123 -11.75 11.97 4.11
N LYS A 124 -12.16 10.71 4.12
CA LYS A 124 -13.42 10.26 3.56
C LYS A 124 -14.36 9.82 4.67
N LEU A 125 -15.63 10.07 4.48
CA LEU A 125 -16.72 9.72 5.39
C LEU A 125 -17.79 8.92 4.65
N TYR A 126 -18.42 8.00 5.38
CA TYR A 126 -19.62 7.28 4.96
C TYR A 126 -20.78 7.67 5.86
N SER A 127 -21.95 7.98 5.28
CA SER A 127 -23.14 8.35 6.02
C SER A 127 -24.39 8.23 5.15
N ASN A 128 -25.54 7.98 5.78
CA ASN A 128 -26.88 8.11 5.18
C ASN A 128 -27.58 9.42 5.61
N CYS A 129 -26.85 10.37 6.18
CA CYS A 129 -27.29 11.73 6.44
C CYS A 129 -27.00 12.63 5.23
N ASP A 130 -27.59 13.83 5.17
CA ASP A 130 -27.40 14.73 4.03
C ASP A 130 -26.07 15.50 4.14
N LYS A 131 -25.69 15.92 5.36
CA LYS A 131 -24.54 16.79 5.59
C LYS A 131 -23.76 16.40 6.84
N ALA A 132 -22.45 16.76 6.85
CA ALA A 132 -21.63 16.73 8.05
C ALA A 132 -20.69 17.92 8.14
N LYS A 133 -20.36 18.29 9.37
CA LYS A 133 -19.26 19.20 9.70
C LYS A 133 -18.05 18.38 10.13
N LEU A 134 -16.90 18.65 9.49
CA LEU A 134 -15.63 18.00 9.80
C LEU A 134 -14.77 18.98 10.60
N TYR A 135 -14.28 18.50 11.72
CA TYR A 135 -13.36 19.24 12.59
C TYR A 135 -12.01 18.54 12.67
N HIS A 136 -10.94 19.31 12.66
CA HIS A 136 -9.58 18.85 12.92
C HIS A 136 -9.02 19.64 14.12
N GLU A 137 -8.60 18.94 15.17
CA GLU A 137 -8.13 19.55 16.42
C GLU A 137 -9.14 20.58 16.99
N GLY A 138 -10.42 20.25 16.94
CA GLY A 138 -11.53 21.09 17.41
C GLY A 138 -11.90 22.29 16.51
N LYS A 139 -11.19 22.51 15.41
CA LYS A 139 -11.49 23.57 14.44
C LYS A 139 -12.30 23.03 13.27
N LEU A 140 -13.36 23.72 12.88
CA LEU A 140 -14.11 23.39 11.65
C LEU A 140 -13.19 23.57 10.43
N VAL A 141 -13.01 22.51 9.65
CA VAL A 141 -12.16 22.50 8.45
C VAL A 141 -12.91 22.26 7.17
N ALA A 142 -14.10 21.63 7.23
CA ALA A 142 -14.98 21.46 6.06
C ALA A 142 -16.44 21.29 6.49
N GLU A 143 -17.36 21.73 5.62
CA GLU A 143 -18.75 21.32 5.59
C GLU A 143 -18.93 20.44 4.36
N LEU A 144 -19.53 19.26 4.52
CA LEU A 144 -19.57 18.20 3.54
C LEU A 144 -21.00 17.81 3.24
N ASP A 145 -21.34 17.71 1.96
CA ASP A 145 -22.56 17.09 1.47
C ASP A 145 -22.29 15.65 1.08
N PHE A 146 -23.17 14.71 1.45
CA PHE A 146 -23.03 13.30 1.07
C PHE A 146 -23.71 13.04 -0.26
N GLU A 147 -22.96 12.42 -1.16
CA GLU A 147 -23.46 11.90 -2.43
C GLU A 147 -23.21 10.39 -2.49
N TRP A 148 -24.25 9.61 -2.72
CA TRP A 148 -24.18 8.14 -2.67
C TRP A 148 -23.54 7.60 -1.38
N GLY A 149 -23.89 8.25 -0.26
CA GLY A 149 -23.42 7.83 1.05
C GLY A 149 -21.94 8.14 1.33
N THR A 150 -21.27 8.96 0.51
CA THR A 150 -19.87 9.33 0.66
C THR A 150 -19.63 10.83 0.62
N ALA A 151 -18.65 11.29 1.39
CA ALA A 151 -18.13 12.65 1.30
C ALA A 151 -16.62 12.65 1.53
N THR A 152 -15.88 13.57 0.89
CA THR A 152 -14.41 13.62 0.98
C THR A 152 -13.92 15.04 1.17
N ALA A 153 -12.96 15.21 2.08
CA ALA A 153 -12.19 16.43 2.27
C ALA A 153 -10.69 16.14 2.13
N TYR A 154 -9.90 17.17 1.83
CA TYR A 154 -8.44 17.11 1.80
C TYR A 154 -7.88 18.14 2.79
N ILE A 155 -7.28 17.65 3.87
CA ILE A 155 -6.76 18.49 4.96
C ILE A 155 -5.30 18.18 5.26
N PRO A 156 -4.49 19.16 5.69
CA PRO A 156 -3.13 18.90 6.12
C PRO A 156 -3.14 18.24 7.51
N PHE A 157 -2.23 17.26 7.70
CA PHE A 157 -1.95 16.72 9.03
C PHE A 157 -0.68 17.36 9.60
N LYS A 158 -0.66 17.54 10.92
CA LYS A 158 0.58 17.87 11.64
C LYS A 158 1.33 16.59 11.98
N ASN A 159 2.64 16.68 12.15
CA ASN A 159 3.41 15.57 12.69
C ASN A 159 2.91 15.20 14.10
N GLY A 160 2.76 13.91 14.38
CA GLY A 160 2.19 13.40 15.63
C GLY A 160 0.67 13.21 15.57
N MET A 161 0.01 13.34 16.71
CA MET A 161 -1.43 13.06 16.84
C MET A 161 -2.29 14.10 16.16
N ASN A 162 -3.27 13.64 15.39
CA ASN A 162 -4.31 14.42 14.74
C ASN A 162 -5.67 13.83 15.12
N GLN A 163 -6.53 14.62 15.74
CA GLN A 163 -7.89 14.22 16.06
C GLN A 163 -8.85 14.79 15.03
N LEU A 164 -9.61 13.92 14.41
CA LEU A 164 -10.72 14.24 13.52
C LEU A 164 -12.05 13.95 14.24
N TYR A 165 -13.01 14.85 14.08
CA TYR A 165 -14.37 14.70 14.57
C TYR A 165 -15.33 15.09 13.46
N ALA A 166 -16.30 14.23 13.17
CA ALA A 166 -17.36 14.51 12.21
C ALA A 166 -18.73 14.46 12.91
N GLN A 167 -19.58 15.43 12.64
CA GLN A 167 -20.95 15.49 13.15
C GLN A 167 -21.92 15.81 12.03
N THR A 168 -22.97 15.01 11.90
CA THR A 168 -24.00 15.19 10.88
C THR A 168 -25.10 16.14 11.30
N ASP A 169 -25.93 16.57 10.34
CA ASP A 169 -27.16 17.33 10.54
C ASP A 169 -28.20 16.60 11.41
N LYS A 170 -28.15 15.27 11.48
CA LYS A 170 -29.01 14.44 12.35
C LYS A 170 -28.41 14.20 13.75
N GLY A 171 -27.27 14.83 14.08
CA GLY A 171 -26.66 14.80 15.39
C GLY A 171 -25.81 13.56 15.71
N VAL A 172 -25.67 12.61 14.77
CA VAL A 172 -24.75 11.48 14.94
C VAL A 172 -23.33 11.90 14.63
N ALA A 173 -22.34 11.29 15.31
CA ALA A 173 -20.95 11.69 15.20
C ALA A 173 -20.00 10.49 15.22
N ASP A 174 -18.78 10.69 14.69
CA ASP A 174 -17.65 9.74 14.79
C ASP A 174 -16.34 10.50 15.04
N VAL A 175 -15.36 9.80 15.63
CA VAL A 175 -14.04 10.32 15.96
C VAL A 175 -12.98 9.40 15.37
N LEU A 176 -11.95 9.99 14.77
CA LEU A 176 -10.76 9.28 14.30
C LEU A 176 -9.49 9.96 14.82
N ASN A 177 -8.62 9.18 15.47
CA ASN A 177 -7.32 9.65 15.90
C ASN A 177 -6.24 9.03 15.00
N ILE A 178 -5.41 9.88 14.38
CA ILE A 178 -4.35 9.49 13.47
C ILE A 178 -3.01 9.96 14.03
N ASN A 179 -2.06 9.05 14.19
CA ASN A 179 -0.66 9.38 14.42
C ASN A 179 0.02 9.52 13.06
N TYR A 180 0.26 10.77 12.64
CA TYR A 180 0.90 11.07 11.37
C TYR A 180 2.41 11.23 11.55
N ARG A 181 3.20 10.52 10.73
CA ARG A 181 4.65 10.58 10.72
C ARG A 181 5.14 11.24 9.44
N ALA A 182 5.59 12.48 9.54
CA ALA A 182 6.16 13.20 8.42
C ALA A 182 7.53 12.59 8.04
N GLN A 183 7.66 12.11 6.81
CA GLN A 183 8.90 11.52 6.28
C GLN A 183 9.59 12.52 5.33
N ASN A 184 10.03 13.63 5.87
CA ASN A 184 10.76 14.64 5.11
C ASN A 184 12.22 14.75 5.61
N PRO A 185 13.20 14.18 4.89
CA PRO A 185 14.61 14.18 5.30
C PRO A 185 15.26 15.55 5.42
N VAL A 186 14.76 16.55 4.68
CA VAL A 186 15.30 17.94 4.74
C VAL A 186 14.87 18.72 5.98
N LEU A 187 13.92 18.20 6.76
CA LEU A 187 13.57 18.80 8.04
C LEU A 187 14.70 18.54 9.03
N LYS A 188 15.47 19.58 9.36
CA LYS A 188 16.60 19.52 10.30
C LYS A 188 16.20 19.05 11.69
N ASP A 189 14.97 19.39 12.10
CA ASP A 189 14.44 19.04 13.42
C ASP A 189 13.31 18.02 13.26
N GLY A 190 13.41 16.89 13.99
CA GLY A 190 12.36 15.89 14.08
C GLY A 190 12.38 14.77 13.03
N PHE A 191 13.37 14.73 12.12
CA PHE A 191 13.55 13.54 11.27
C PHE A 191 13.97 12.34 12.13
N SER A 192 13.21 11.25 12.07
CA SER A 192 13.49 10.02 12.81
C SER A 192 13.63 8.80 11.90
N GLU A 193 12.80 8.70 10.87
CA GLU A 193 12.80 7.55 9.97
C GLU A 193 12.25 7.90 8.58
N LEU A 194 12.70 7.14 7.58
CA LEU A 194 12.19 7.12 6.23
C LEU A 194 12.07 5.66 5.78
N ASN A 195 10.86 5.22 5.42
CA ASN A 195 10.59 3.86 4.97
C ASN A 195 9.96 3.93 3.58
N VAL A 196 10.64 3.43 2.56
CA VAL A 196 10.24 3.55 1.16
C VAL A 196 10.06 2.18 0.54
N LEU A 197 8.91 1.96 -0.05
CA LEU A 197 8.59 0.79 -0.86
C LEU A 197 8.91 1.10 -2.32
N LEU A 198 9.80 0.32 -2.94
CA LEU A 198 10.24 0.52 -4.32
C LEU A 198 9.47 -0.33 -5.30
N GLY A 199 9.37 0.16 -6.54
CA GLY A 199 8.63 -0.51 -7.62
C GLY A 199 7.12 -0.46 -7.45
N SER A 200 6.61 0.49 -6.65
CA SER A 200 5.20 0.56 -6.30
C SER A 200 4.70 2.00 -6.14
N ASN A 201 3.43 2.21 -6.51
CA ASN A 201 2.69 3.43 -6.19
C ASN A 201 1.86 3.25 -4.89
N ARG A 202 2.09 2.18 -4.14
CA ARG A 202 1.33 1.81 -2.95
C ARG A 202 2.10 2.14 -1.68
N ASN A 203 1.39 2.65 -0.68
CA ASN A 203 1.85 2.64 0.69
C ASN A 203 1.45 1.30 1.33
N PHE A 204 2.24 0.83 2.26
CA PHE A 204 1.98 -0.39 3.02
C PHE A 204 2.22 -0.15 4.50
N THR A 205 1.35 -0.65 5.37
CA THR A 205 1.51 -0.54 6.82
C THR A 205 1.61 -1.92 7.46
N GLU A 206 2.72 -2.17 8.14
CA GLU A 206 2.93 -3.39 8.90
C GLU A 206 2.04 -3.42 10.14
N PRO A 207 1.19 -4.43 10.33
CA PRO A 207 0.22 -4.45 11.42
C PRO A 207 0.85 -4.50 12.81
N LEU A 208 1.89 -5.31 12.99
CA LEU A 208 2.51 -5.57 14.30
C LEU A 208 3.47 -4.46 14.72
N GLN A 209 4.35 -4.05 13.82
CA GLN A 209 5.38 -3.05 14.12
C GLN A 209 4.89 -1.62 13.88
N ARG A 210 3.74 -1.44 13.22
CA ARG A 210 3.17 -0.15 12.82
C ARG A 210 4.16 0.71 12.03
N VAL A 211 5.00 0.06 11.22
CA VAL A 211 5.87 0.74 10.26
C VAL A 211 5.05 1.07 9.03
N CYS A 212 5.05 2.35 8.64
CA CYS A 212 4.43 2.80 7.40
C CYS A 212 5.49 2.95 6.32
N TRP A 213 5.35 2.19 5.26
CA TRP A 213 6.14 2.28 4.04
C TRP A 213 5.42 3.16 3.05
N VAL A 214 6.08 4.22 2.59
CA VAL A 214 5.55 5.12 1.56
C VAL A 214 5.97 4.66 0.17
N HIS A 215 5.18 4.98 -0.84
CA HIS A 215 5.53 4.71 -2.23
C HIS A 215 6.77 5.49 -2.67
N GLU A 216 7.44 4.95 -3.69
CA GLU A 216 8.63 5.56 -4.26
C GLU A 216 8.38 6.87 -4.99
N LYS A 217 9.42 7.69 -5.07
CA LYS A 217 9.51 8.83 -6.00
C LYS A 217 10.92 8.92 -6.57
N ALA A 218 11.09 9.59 -7.69
CA ALA A 218 12.41 9.92 -8.21
C ALA A 218 13.13 10.89 -7.28
N TYR A 219 14.42 10.69 -7.11
CA TYR A 219 15.24 11.60 -6.31
C TYR A 219 15.27 12.99 -6.92
N THR A 220 15.15 13.98 -6.07
CA THR A 220 15.42 15.39 -6.36
C THR A 220 16.31 15.98 -5.26
N PRO A 221 17.26 16.91 -5.59
CA PRO A 221 18.11 17.52 -4.59
C PRO A 221 17.33 18.13 -3.43
N GLY A 222 17.81 17.94 -2.22
CA GLY A 222 17.14 18.35 -0.98
C GLY A 222 15.99 17.43 -0.54
N SER A 223 15.88 16.25 -1.11
CA SER A 223 14.81 15.28 -0.82
C SER A 223 15.37 13.84 -0.75
N TRP A 224 14.58 12.87 -1.13
CA TRP A 224 14.93 11.46 -1.21
C TRP A 224 14.29 10.82 -2.44
N GLY A 225 14.77 9.67 -2.84
CA GLY A 225 14.16 8.89 -3.90
C GLY A 225 15.11 7.94 -4.62
N TYR A 226 14.56 7.22 -5.58
CA TYR A 226 15.29 6.32 -6.46
C TYR A 226 16.02 7.07 -7.57
N ILE A 227 17.10 6.45 -8.09
CA ILE A 227 17.83 6.86 -9.27
C ILE A 227 17.79 5.73 -10.28
N GLY A 228 17.31 6.01 -11.50
CA GLY A 228 17.23 5.05 -12.58
C GLY A 228 16.17 3.95 -12.40
N GLY A 229 16.17 3.01 -13.35
CA GLY A 229 15.35 1.81 -13.32
C GLY A 229 13.85 2.02 -13.57
N TYR A 230 13.09 0.94 -13.39
CA TYR A 230 11.65 0.89 -13.67
C TYR A 230 10.92 0.01 -12.65
N GLN A 231 9.62 0.25 -12.47
CA GLN A 231 8.74 -0.62 -11.66
C GLN A 231 8.60 -1.98 -12.36
N TYR A 232 8.94 -3.04 -11.67
CA TYR A 232 8.70 -4.38 -12.19
C TYR A 232 7.22 -4.71 -12.16
N ARG A 233 6.67 -5.03 -13.33
CA ARG A 233 5.27 -5.41 -13.51
C ARG A 233 5.20 -6.80 -14.11
N PRO A 234 4.91 -7.84 -13.31
CA PRO A 234 4.79 -9.20 -13.82
C PRO A 234 3.60 -9.33 -14.77
N LYS A 235 3.71 -10.26 -15.71
CA LYS A 235 2.63 -10.59 -16.64
C LYS A 235 1.72 -11.67 -16.06
N SER A 236 0.41 -11.48 -16.20
CA SER A 236 -0.61 -12.49 -15.92
C SER A 236 -1.54 -12.59 -17.13
N GLY A 237 -1.37 -13.62 -17.96
CA GLY A 237 -2.03 -13.74 -19.24
C GLY A 237 -1.68 -12.55 -20.17
N ASN A 238 -2.70 -11.81 -20.59
CA ASN A 238 -2.54 -10.62 -21.44
C ASN A 238 -2.41 -9.31 -20.65
N SER A 239 -2.41 -9.37 -19.32
CA SER A 239 -2.34 -8.21 -18.43
C SER A 239 -0.99 -8.10 -17.75
N THR A 240 -0.61 -6.89 -17.35
CA THR A 240 0.48 -6.64 -16.42
C THR A 240 -0.11 -6.32 -15.05
N LEU A 241 0.53 -6.83 -13.99
CA LEU A 241 0.09 -6.61 -12.61
C LEU A 241 0.95 -5.52 -11.94
N PRO A 242 0.38 -4.72 -11.05
CA PRO A 242 1.15 -3.74 -10.27
C PRO A 242 2.08 -4.39 -9.22
N ALA A 243 1.83 -5.66 -8.88
CA ALA A 243 2.64 -6.44 -7.94
C ALA A 243 2.62 -7.91 -8.33
N ALA A 244 3.60 -8.68 -7.88
CA ALA A 244 3.62 -10.13 -8.07
C ALA A 244 2.59 -10.81 -7.16
N GLU A 245 1.81 -11.72 -7.74
CA GLU A 245 0.88 -12.58 -7.00
C GLU A 245 1.63 -13.85 -6.57
N ILE A 246 2.47 -13.73 -5.56
CA ILE A 246 3.33 -14.78 -5.06
C ILE A 246 3.34 -14.79 -3.53
N ASN A 247 3.36 -15.98 -2.94
CA ASN A 247 3.60 -16.18 -1.51
C ASN A 247 5.09 -15.97 -1.21
N LEU A 248 5.41 -15.06 -0.30
CA LEU A 248 6.76 -14.86 0.21
C LEU A 248 6.95 -15.71 1.46
N TYR A 249 8.01 -16.52 1.48
CA TYR A 249 8.35 -17.35 2.64
C TYR A 249 9.03 -16.50 3.72
N ASP A 250 8.90 -16.93 4.96
CA ASP A 250 9.56 -16.33 6.14
C ASP A 250 9.17 -14.88 6.44
N THR A 251 7.99 -14.43 5.96
CA THR A 251 7.44 -13.10 6.26
C THR A 251 5.92 -13.13 6.22
N ASP A 252 5.26 -12.26 7.02
CA ASP A 252 3.83 -11.96 6.95
C ASP A 252 3.57 -10.63 6.19
N ASN A 253 4.65 -10.03 5.66
CA ASN A 253 4.61 -8.75 4.95
C ASN A 253 4.74 -8.94 3.43
N ASP A 254 4.04 -9.94 2.86
CA ASP A 254 4.08 -10.24 1.43
C ASP A 254 3.94 -9.00 0.52
N PRO A 255 3.00 -8.06 0.77
CA PRO A 255 2.83 -6.89 -0.09
C PRO A 255 4.08 -6.03 -0.23
N MET A 256 4.94 -6.00 0.79
CA MET A 256 6.19 -5.26 0.77
C MET A 256 7.17 -5.83 -0.25
N TYR A 257 7.22 -7.18 -0.37
CA TYR A 257 8.18 -7.87 -1.23
C TYR A 257 7.63 -8.28 -2.60
N GLN A 258 6.33 -8.14 -2.81
CA GLN A 258 5.68 -8.41 -4.10
C GLN A 258 5.94 -7.32 -5.15
N THR A 259 6.61 -6.23 -4.77
CA THR A 259 7.02 -5.14 -5.67
C THR A 259 8.53 -4.94 -5.60
N GLN A 260 9.11 -4.48 -6.71
CA GLN A 260 10.53 -4.15 -6.78
C GLN A 260 10.82 -3.17 -7.93
N ARG A 261 11.85 -2.38 -7.77
CA ARG A 261 12.41 -1.56 -8.83
C ARG A 261 13.59 -2.28 -9.44
N ARG A 262 13.54 -2.54 -10.77
CA ARG A 262 14.58 -3.22 -11.52
C ARG A 262 15.42 -2.22 -12.32
N ALA A 263 16.65 -2.62 -12.69
CA ALA A 263 17.66 -1.77 -13.30
C ALA A 263 17.88 -0.46 -12.53
N ILE A 264 17.67 -0.48 -11.21
CA ILE A 264 17.88 0.67 -10.34
C ILE A 264 19.40 0.93 -10.21
N GLU A 265 19.78 2.21 -10.41
CA GLU A 265 21.18 2.64 -10.25
C GLU A 265 21.48 3.00 -8.79
N GLY A 266 20.48 3.48 -8.05
CA GLY A 266 20.67 3.81 -6.64
C GLY A 266 19.44 4.39 -5.96
N PHE A 267 19.67 4.72 -4.69
CA PHE A 267 18.71 5.46 -3.86
C PHE A 267 19.47 6.54 -3.08
N ARG A 268 18.88 7.72 -2.98
CA ARG A 268 19.48 8.82 -2.24
C ARG A 268 18.49 9.43 -1.25
N ALA A 269 19.01 9.87 -0.09
CA ALA A 269 18.26 10.64 0.89
C ALA A 269 19.16 11.72 1.48
N ASP A 270 18.78 12.99 1.31
CA ASP A 270 19.50 14.14 1.85
C ASP A 270 19.10 14.36 3.32
N VAL A 271 19.51 13.41 4.18
CA VAL A 271 19.25 13.45 5.61
C VAL A 271 20.20 14.43 6.34
N PRO A 272 19.82 14.99 7.51
CA PRO A 272 20.72 15.78 8.35
C PRO A 272 21.92 14.97 8.82
N ASP A 273 23.00 15.64 9.21
CA ASP A 273 24.15 14.99 9.85
C ASP A 273 23.73 14.22 11.10
N GLY A 274 24.37 13.08 11.33
CA GLY A 274 24.07 12.20 12.45
C GLY A 274 24.37 10.73 12.19
N LYS A 275 23.97 9.89 13.13
CA LYS A 275 24.15 8.43 13.02
C LYS A 275 22.87 7.78 12.50
N TYR A 276 23.03 6.83 11.59
CA TYR A 276 21.91 6.17 10.92
C TYR A 276 22.09 4.66 10.84
N ALA A 277 20.97 3.96 10.92
CA ALA A 277 20.85 2.58 10.46
C ALA A 277 20.08 2.58 9.13
N VAL A 278 20.70 2.06 8.08
CA VAL A 278 20.08 1.85 6.75
C VAL A 278 19.79 0.38 6.56
N TYR A 279 18.53 0.06 6.27
CA TYR A 279 18.11 -1.30 5.94
C TYR A 279 17.77 -1.37 4.47
N LEU A 280 18.41 -2.27 3.77
CA LEU A 280 18.15 -2.57 2.37
C LEU A 280 17.43 -3.90 2.27
N HIS A 281 16.34 -3.95 1.48
CA HIS A 281 15.48 -5.11 1.37
C HIS A 281 15.42 -5.61 -0.05
N TRP A 282 15.54 -6.92 -0.23
CA TRP A 282 15.42 -7.62 -1.50
C TRP A 282 14.54 -8.85 -1.35
N ALA A 283 13.91 -9.26 -2.44
CA ALA A 283 13.40 -10.61 -2.64
C ALA A 283 13.52 -10.95 -4.13
N GLU A 284 14.02 -12.12 -4.47
CA GLU A 284 13.99 -12.57 -5.86
C GLU A 284 12.62 -13.15 -6.19
N LEU A 285 11.98 -12.59 -7.21
CA LEU A 285 10.64 -12.97 -7.65
C LEU A 285 10.69 -13.71 -9.00
N THR A 286 11.70 -14.54 -9.20
CA THR A 286 11.79 -15.44 -10.33
C THR A 286 11.12 -16.75 -9.98
N LYS A 287 10.70 -17.44 -10.98
CA LYS A 287 10.08 -18.76 -11.02
C LYS A 287 9.90 -19.47 -9.67
N THR A 288 8.66 -19.68 -9.28
CA THR A 288 8.31 -20.84 -8.47
C THR A 288 7.97 -21.99 -9.41
N THR A 289 8.68 -23.11 -9.35
CA THR A 289 8.08 -24.40 -9.63
C THR A 289 7.04 -24.57 -8.53
N ALA A 290 5.76 -24.38 -8.85
CA ALA A 290 4.70 -24.74 -7.93
C ALA A 290 4.92 -26.21 -7.58
N GLU A 291 5.17 -26.51 -6.31
CA GLU A 291 5.07 -27.89 -5.85
C GLU A 291 3.66 -28.36 -6.19
N ILE A 292 3.56 -29.36 -7.05
CA ILE A 292 2.28 -29.95 -7.41
C ILE A 292 1.86 -30.74 -6.18
N LEU A 293 1.13 -30.09 -5.28
CA LEU A 293 0.46 -30.80 -4.20
C LEU A 293 -0.63 -31.69 -4.80
N ALA A 294 -0.83 -32.88 -4.25
CA ALA A 294 -1.76 -33.87 -4.79
C ALA A 294 -3.22 -33.36 -4.90
N TYR A 295 -3.55 -32.32 -4.20
CA TYR A 295 -4.86 -31.63 -4.20
C TYR A 295 -4.80 -30.24 -4.83
N ASN A 296 -3.64 -29.82 -5.35
CA ASN A 296 -3.48 -28.51 -5.97
C ASN A 296 -4.09 -28.54 -7.37
N LEU A 297 -5.24 -27.93 -7.50
CA LEU A 297 -5.91 -27.67 -8.77
C LEU A 297 -5.43 -26.35 -9.39
N GLY A 298 -4.41 -25.72 -8.80
CA GLY A 298 -3.93 -24.41 -9.14
C GLY A 298 -3.17 -24.35 -10.47
N ARG A 299 -3.06 -23.16 -11.00
CA ARG A 299 -2.34 -22.84 -12.23
C ARG A 299 -0.84 -22.90 -11.97
N ASN A 300 -0.10 -23.57 -12.85
CA ASN A 300 1.35 -23.42 -12.91
C ASN A 300 1.69 -22.02 -13.43
N SER A 301 2.00 -21.10 -12.53
CA SER A 301 2.59 -19.82 -12.92
C SER A 301 4.07 -20.04 -13.18
N THR A 302 4.48 -19.94 -14.44
CA THR A 302 5.90 -19.95 -14.81
C THR A 302 6.40 -18.52 -14.84
N TYR A 303 7.24 -18.17 -13.88
CA TYR A 303 8.06 -16.96 -13.94
C TYR A 303 9.34 -17.25 -14.74
N ASP A 304 9.96 -16.21 -15.31
CA ASP A 304 11.16 -16.37 -16.13
C ASP A 304 12.27 -17.15 -15.40
N SER A 305 12.77 -18.21 -16.07
CA SER A 305 13.73 -19.17 -15.49
C SER A 305 15.19 -18.77 -15.66
N ASP A 306 15.50 -17.77 -16.46
CA ASP A 306 16.86 -17.51 -16.96
C ASP A 306 17.46 -16.19 -16.41
N ILE A 307 17.02 -15.76 -15.23
CA ILE A 307 17.52 -14.52 -14.65
C ILE A 307 18.67 -14.80 -13.71
N ASP A 308 19.88 -14.60 -14.19
CA ASP A 308 21.09 -14.53 -13.38
C ASP A 308 21.40 -13.05 -13.08
N ARG A 309 21.04 -12.62 -11.87
CA ARG A 309 21.32 -11.26 -11.39
C ARG A 309 22.45 -11.28 -10.41
N VAL A 310 23.53 -10.60 -10.78
CA VAL A 310 24.67 -10.35 -9.88
C VAL A 310 25.01 -8.87 -9.95
N PHE A 311 25.09 -8.21 -8.82
CA PHE A 311 25.38 -6.78 -8.74
C PHE A 311 26.16 -6.44 -7.47
N SER A 312 26.93 -5.34 -7.51
CA SER A 312 27.55 -4.79 -6.31
C SER A 312 26.62 -3.79 -5.64
N VAL A 313 26.79 -3.65 -4.32
CA VAL A 313 26.02 -2.71 -3.50
C VAL A 313 26.97 -1.94 -2.61
N THR A 314 26.90 -0.60 -2.67
CA THR A 314 27.63 0.30 -1.77
C THR A 314 26.68 1.25 -1.06
N VAL A 315 26.96 1.59 0.19
CA VAL A 315 26.28 2.62 0.96
C VAL A 315 27.31 3.66 1.37
N ASN A 316 27.18 4.89 0.86
CA ASN A 316 28.24 5.89 0.88
C ASN A 316 29.57 5.26 0.38
N ASP A 317 30.63 5.26 1.17
CA ASP A 317 31.93 4.68 0.80
C ASP A 317 32.09 3.22 1.22
N GLN A 318 31.06 2.61 1.86
CA GLN A 318 31.13 1.24 2.34
C GLN A 318 30.66 0.25 1.27
N CYS A 319 31.54 -0.65 0.83
CA CYS A 319 31.14 -1.80 0.02
C CYS A 319 30.42 -2.82 0.89
N ILE A 320 29.13 -3.05 0.61
CA ILE A 320 28.29 -4.00 1.34
C ILE A 320 28.36 -5.38 0.68
N PHE A 321 28.26 -5.39 -0.65
CA PHE A 321 28.43 -6.58 -1.48
C PHE A 321 29.23 -6.25 -2.72
N GLU A 322 30.26 -7.08 -2.99
CA GLU A 322 30.95 -7.04 -4.28
C GLU A 322 30.17 -7.76 -5.38
N ASN A 323 29.50 -8.87 -5.02
CA ASN A 323 28.81 -9.77 -5.95
C ASN A 323 27.54 -10.35 -5.30
N LEU A 324 26.48 -9.56 -5.14
CA LEU A 324 25.23 -10.05 -4.59
C LEU A 324 24.44 -10.79 -5.66
N ASN A 325 24.11 -12.06 -5.38
CA ASN A 325 23.07 -12.83 -6.05
C ASN A 325 22.01 -13.20 -5.00
N VAL A 326 20.87 -12.53 -5.04
CA VAL A 326 19.80 -12.71 -4.03
C VAL A 326 19.25 -14.14 -4.08
N LEU A 327 19.07 -14.71 -5.28
CA LEU A 327 18.57 -16.07 -5.45
C LEU A 327 19.49 -17.12 -4.83
N GLU A 328 20.83 -16.98 -5.00
CA GLU A 328 21.80 -17.88 -4.39
C GLU A 328 21.92 -17.68 -2.88
N THR A 329 21.70 -16.44 -2.40
CA THR A 329 21.87 -16.10 -0.98
C THR A 329 20.72 -16.61 -0.12
N VAL A 330 19.48 -16.39 -0.53
CA VAL A 330 18.28 -16.70 0.30
C VAL A 330 17.23 -17.58 -0.40
N GLY A 331 17.39 -17.81 -1.69
CA GLY A 331 16.41 -18.53 -2.50
C GLY A 331 15.33 -17.64 -3.11
N ASN A 332 14.43 -18.25 -3.88
CA ASN A 332 13.32 -17.55 -4.52
C ASN A 332 12.21 -17.23 -3.51
N ALA A 333 11.57 -16.07 -3.69
CA ALA A 333 10.47 -15.60 -2.87
C ALA A 333 10.79 -15.56 -1.35
N ARG A 334 12.01 -15.19 -1.00
CA ARG A 334 12.46 -15.02 0.38
C ARG A 334 13.07 -13.64 0.57
N PRO A 335 12.74 -12.94 1.67
CA PRO A 335 13.36 -11.67 2.01
C PRO A 335 14.84 -11.80 2.33
N LEU A 336 15.64 -10.90 1.77
CA LEU A 336 17.00 -10.60 2.23
C LEU A 336 16.99 -9.19 2.79
N VAL A 337 17.40 -9.03 4.06
CA VAL A 337 17.48 -7.73 4.71
C VAL A 337 18.90 -7.55 5.24
N VAL A 338 19.51 -6.42 4.88
CA VAL A 338 20.84 -6.07 5.34
C VAL A 338 20.81 -4.72 6.03
N LYS A 339 21.35 -4.66 7.24
CA LYS A 339 21.50 -3.45 8.03
C LYS A 339 22.91 -2.91 7.87
N VAL A 340 23.03 -1.61 7.62
CA VAL A 340 24.29 -0.87 7.57
C VAL A 340 24.19 0.29 8.55
N ASP A 341 25.11 0.38 9.49
CA ASP A 341 25.23 1.55 10.39
C ASP A 341 26.28 2.50 9.80
N LEU A 342 25.96 3.79 9.73
CA LEU A 342 26.87 4.81 9.20
C LEU A 342 26.69 6.15 9.90
N ASP A 343 27.77 6.95 9.86
CA ASP A 343 27.77 8.35 10.27
C ASP A 343 27.67 9.22 9.03
N VAL A 344 26.73 10.16 9.02
CA VAL A 344 26.55 11.17 7.97
C VAL A 344 27.11 12.49 8.47
N GLU A 345 28.02 13.07 7.72
CA GLU A 345 28.70 14.29 8.05
C GLU A 345 28.70 15.27 6.86
N ASN A 346 28.91 16.56 7.16
CA ASN A 346 29.10 17.62 6.15
C ASN A 346 27.95 17.73 5.11
N GLY A 347 26.75 17.27 5.44
CA GLY A 347 25.58 17.35 4.55
C GLY A 347 25.65 16.38 3.37
N GLU A 348 26.47 15.34 3.42
CA GLU A 348 26.60 14.37 2.31
C GLU A 348 25.33 13.55 2.08
N GLY A 349 24.52 13.32 3.16
CA GLY A 349 23.35 12.47 3.10
C GLY A 349 23.68 10.97 2.99
N ILE A 350 22.69 10.19 2.56
CA ILE A 350 22.80 8.73 2.38
C ILE A 350 22.69 8.40 0.89
N HIS A 351 23.67 7.66 0.38
CA HIS A 351 23.77 7.25 -1.02
C HIS A 351 23.88 5.73 -1.07
N VAL A 352 22.90 5.07 -1.67
CA VAL A 352 22.96 3.66 -2.02
C VAL A 352 23.22 3.56 -3.50
N SER A 353 24.28 2.85 -3.91
CA SER A 353 24.61 2.61 -5.33
C SER A 353 24.58 1.12 -5.63
N LEU A 354 23.98 0.76 -6.76
CA LEU A 354 23.90 -0.60 -7.26
C LEU A 354 24.49 -0.66 -8.68
N ASN A 355 25.51 -1.50 -8.90
CA ASN A 355 26.14 -1.63 -10.21
C ASN A 355 25.96 -3.06 -10.72
N PRO A 356 25.37 -3.26 -11.91
CA PRO A 356 25.15 -4.59 -12.45
C PRO A 356 26.46 -5.22 -12.92
N LEU A 357 26.68 -6.49 -12.56
CA LEU A 357 27.77 -7.33 -13.05
C LEU A 357 27.26 -8.36 -14.05
N ARG A 358 26.06 -8.90 -13.81
CA ARG A 358 25.28 -9.74 -14.73
C ARG A 358 23.79 -9.44 -14.55
N GLY A 359 23.06 -9.38 -15.63
CA GLY A 359 21.63 -9.05 -15.62
C GLY A 359 21.36 -7.64 -15.09
N GLU A 360 20.29 -7.49 -14.37
CA GLU A 360 19.79 -6.20 -13.84
C GLU A 360 19.97 -6.12 -12.32
N THR A 361 20.19 -4.91 -11.83
CA THR A 361 20.06 -4.61 -10.41
C THR A 361 18.60 -4.65 -9.98
N MET A 362 18.35 -4.83 -8.70
CA MET A 362 17.01 -4.66 -8.11
C MET A 362 17.09 -4.22 -6.66
N LEU A 363 16.02 -3.56 -6.21
CA LEU A 363 15.81 -3.22 -4.79
C LEU A 363 14.30 -3.18 -4.52
N THR A 364 13.91 -3.70 -3.36
CA THR A 364 12.50 -3.83 -2.97
C THR A 364 12.05 -2.72 -2.04
N ALA A 365 12.88 -2.40 -1.03
CA ALA A 365 12.58 -1.32 -0.10
C ALA A 365 13.85 -0.79 0.56
N VAL A 366 13.76 0.44 1.07
CA VAL A 366 14.80 1.11 1.85
C VAL A 366 14.20 1.65 3.13
N ARG A 367 14.82 1.35 4.26
CA ARG A 367 14.49 1.97 5.54
C ARG A 367 15.71 2.69 6.09
N ILE A 368 15.53 3.94 6.49
CA ILE A 368 16.56 4.78 7.13
C ILE A 368 16.04 5.18 8.49
N VAL A 369 16.78 4.90 9.53
CA VAL A 369 16.42 5.24 10.92
C VAL A 369 17.55 6.06 11.52
N LYS A 370 17.25 7.24 12.03
CA LYS A 370 18.21 8.05 12.79
C LYS A 370 18.45 7.37 14.14
N LEU A 371 19.71 7.18 14.47
CA LEU A 371 20.16 6.69 15.78
C LEU A 371 20.42 7.88 16.69
N ASP A 372 20.07 7.73 17.97
CA ASP A 372 20.29 8.77 19.00
C ASP A 372 21.77 8.99 19.34
#